data_2da73bc8f7dd497cd8e79143f77d1862
#
_entry.id   2da73bc8f7dd497cd8e79143f77d1862
#
_cell.length_a   1.000
_cell.length_b   1.000
_cell.length_c   1.000
_cell.angle_alpha   90.00
_cell.angle_beta   90.00
_cell.angle_gamma   90.00
#
_symmetry.space_group_name_H-M   'P 1'
#
loop_
_entity.id
_entity.type
_entity.pdbx_description
1 polymer ?
#
loop_
_entity_poly.entity_id
_entity_poly.type
_entity_poly.pdbx_seq_one_letter_code
_entity_poly.pdbx_strand_id
1 'polypeptide(L)'
;SQSARNLVGMIVRDVRMAGFKYFNDTIKETNDHIPIKITKSKNFNTDCDKIEIVYGDAVANASKNPPYTYERFRVSYFCERSKIVDKAKSGGNTVYIDAFAIYKKKEKWDANSSSWKNPDTDTLVGSSVKDERTYSKEKVVDYVQDLVFHAIDENGKLISPPPTATNSTKEFVYKIKTVDIAVTKRSRKEFFKESKIRTKKSLEDDKRDIKKTDKYLRESIIISANTRNLGLL
;
A
#
# COMPACT_ATOMS: atom_id res chain seq x y z
N SER A 1 -11.73 2.39 -14.70
CA SER A 1 -12.65 1.85 -13.67
C SER A 1 -12.63 2.74 -12.43
N GLN A 2 -13.82 3.14 -11.96
CA GLN A 2 -13.95 4.02 -10.77
C GLN A 2 -13.23 3.45 -9.54
N SER A 3 -13.32 2.14 -9.30
CA SER A 3 -12.67 1.50 -8.16
C SER A 3 -11.13 1.57 -8.18
N ALA A 4 -10.51 1.54 -9.37
CA ALA A 4 -9.06 1.73 -9.47
C ALA A 4 -8.66 3.19 -9.21
N ARG A 5 -9.46 4.16 -9.66
CA ARG A 5 -9.23 5.58 -9.37
C ARG A 5 -9.37 5.86 -7.87
N ASN A 6 -10.35 5.27 -7.21
CA ASN A 6 -10.53 5.40 -5.77
C ASN A 6 -9.33 4.83 -5.00
N LEU A 7 -8.85 3.63 -5.37
CA LEU A 7 -7.65 3.05 -4.77
C LEU A 7 -6.46 3.99 -4.92
N VAL A 8 -6.18 4.45 -6.14
CA VAL A 8 -5.04 5.34 -6.40
C VAL A 8 -5.18 6.64 -5.61
N GLY A 9 -6.39 7.23 -5.55
CA GLY A 9 -6.67 8.42 -4.73
C GLY A 9 -6.39 8.21 -3.24
N MET A 10 -6.73 7.04 -2.70
CA MET A 10 -6.41 6.68 -1.31
C MET A 10 -4.90 6.58 -1.08
N ILE A 11 -4.18 5.89 -1.97
CA ILE A 11 -2.72 5.74 -1.86
C ILE A 11 -2.03 7.11 -1.97
N VAL A 12 -2.43 7.95 -2.93
CA VAL A 12 -1.88 9.31 -3.10
C VAL A 12 -2.05 10.14 -1.83
N ARG A 13 -3.22 10.10 -1.21
CA ARG A 13 -3.47 10.81 0.06
C ARG A 13 -2.54 10.32 1.16
N ASP A 14 -2.40 9.01 1.31
CA ASP A 14 -1.57 8.43 2.36
C ASP A 14 -0.08 8.69 2.10
N VAL A 15 0.40 8.62 0.85
CA VAL A 15 1.79 9.01 0.47
C VAL A 15 2.09 10.46 0.82
N ARG A 16 1.12 11.37 0.64
CA ARG A 16 1.29 12.77 1.03
C ARG A 16 1.43 12.97 2.54
N MET A 17 0.90 12.06 3.34
CA MET A 17 1.04 12.07 4.80
C MET A 17 2.35 11.45 5.28
N ALA A 18 3.08 10.74 4.42
CA ALA A 18 4.32 10.06 4.80
C ALA A 18 5.29 11.01 5.52
N GLY A 19 5.77 10.60 6.69
CA GLY A 19 6.72 11.37 7.50
C GLY A 19 6.11 12.57 8.23
N PHE A 20 4.81 12.84 8.11
CA PHE A 20 4.18 13.91 8.87
C PHE A 20 4.28 13.66 10.37
N LYS A 21 4.62 14.69 11.12
CA LYS A 21 4.67 14.73 12.58
C LYS A 21 4.27 16.12 13.08
N TYR A 22 3.66 16.16 14.25
CA TYR A 22 3.46 17.43 14.94
C TYR A 22 4.76 17.94 15.52
N PHE A 23 4.94 19.25 15.57
CA PHE A 23 6.18 19.89 16.05
C PHE A 23 6.57 19.48 17.48
N ASN A 24 5.57 19.31 18.36
CA ASN A 24 5.77 18.92 19.76
C ASN A 24 5.64 17.42 20.02
N ASP A 25 5.74 16.61 18.98
CA ASP A 25 5.61 15.17 19.10
C ASP A 25 6.78 14.56 19.86
N THR A 26 6.48 13.83 20.92
CA THR A 26 7.44 13.24 21.86
C THR A 26 7.72 11.76 21.61
N ILE A 27 7.11 11.16 20.57
CA ILE A 27 7.33 9.75 20.27
C ILE A 27 8.76 9.56 19.75
N LYS A 28 9.52 8.72 20.44
CA LYS A 28 10.89 8.37 20.04
C LYS A 28 10.89 7.65 18.71
N GLU A 29 11.59 8.20 17.73
CA GLU A 29 11.74 7.60 16.41
C GLU A 29 12.61 6.34 16.45
N THR A 30 12.18 5.34 15.70
CA THR A 30 12.88 4.06 15.51
C THR A 30 13.00 3.74 14.02
N ASN A 31 13.74 2.67 13.69
CA ASN A 31 13.81 2.20 12.31
C ASN A 31 12.46 1.67 11.76
N ASP A 32 11.49 1.39 12.64
CA ASP A 32 10.13 1.01 12.26
C ASP A 32 9.27 2.20 11.81
N HIS A 33 9.74 3.42 12.06
CA HIS A 33 9.05 4.66 11.72
C HIS A 33 9.52 5.28 10.40
N ILE A 34 10.23 4.53 9.55
CA ILE A 34 10.58 5.06 8.22
C ILE A 34 9.33 5.47 7.45
N PRO A 35 9.33 6.69 6.88
CA PRO A 35 8.13 7.28 6.28
C PRO A 35 7.51 6.47 5.16
N ILE A 36 8.34 5.87 4.30
CA ILE A 36 7.93 5.04 3.16
C ILE A 36 8.83 3.82 3.06
N LYS A 37 8.22 2.66 2.95
CA LYS A 37 8.89 1.39 2.63
C LYS A 37 8.17 0.72 1.49
N ILE A 38 8.89 0.47 0.40
CA ILE A 38 8.40 -0.29 -0.76
C ILE A 38 9.06 -1.66 -0.74
N THR A 39 8.24 -2.70 -0.79
CA THR A 39 8.70 -4.08 -0.95
C THR A 39 8.29 -4.56 -2.33
N LYS A 40 9.29 -4.83 -3.18
CA LYS A 40 9.05 -5.32 -4.54
C LYS A 40 8.59 -6.77 -4.52
N SER A 41 7.65 -7.09 -5.38
CA SER A 41 7.25 -8.49 -5.61
C SER A 41 8.44 -9.32 -6.09
N LYS A 42 8.59 -10.50 -5.51
CA LYS A 42 9.58 -11.48 -5.98
C LYS A 42 9.02 -12.37 -7.09
N ASN A 43 7.71 -12.49 -7.16
CA ASN A 43 7.01 -13.28 -8.16
C ASN A 43 5.65 -12.64 -8.48
N PHE A 44 5.61 -11.84 -9.51
CA PHE A 44 4.42 -11.10 -9.94
C PHE A 44 3.27 -11.98 -10.45
N ASN A 45 3.47 -13.29 -10.61
CA ASN A 45 2.36 -14.23 -10.86
C ASN A 45 1.61 -14.60 -9.58
N THR A 46 2.22 -14.47 -8.41
CA THR A 46 1.64 -14.84 -7.12
C THR A 46 1.50 -13.68 -6.16
N ASP A 47 2.16 -12.55 -6.44
CA ASP A 47 2.24 -11.40 -5.55
C ASP A 47 2.35 -10.08 -6.35
N CYS A 48 2.16 -8.96 -5.70
CA CYS A 48 2.41 -7.61 -6.22
C CYS A 48 3.28 -6.81 -5.26
N ASP A 49 3.69 -5.60 -5.63
CA ASP A 49 4.43 -4.73 -4.71
C ASP A 49 3.57 -4.37 -3.50
N LYS A 50 4.25 -4.17 -2.36
CA LYS A 50 3.68 -3.65 -1.13
C LYS A 50 4.27 -2.28 -0.83
N ILE A 51 3.45 -1.34 -0.34
CA ILE A 51 3.92 -0.09 0.26
C ILE A 51 3.46 0.01 1.70
N GLU A 52 4.35 0.52 2.56
CA GLU A 52 4.06 0.85 3.96
C GLU A 52 4.39 2.33 4.15
N ILE A 53 3.48 3.06 4.77
CA ILE A 53 3.54 4.52 4.95
C ILE A 53 3.34 4.83 6.42
N VAL A 54 4.28 5.56 7.02
CA VAL A 54 4.24 5.95 8.43
C VAL A 54 4.05 7.45 8.55
N TYR A 55 3.14 7.85 9.42
CA TYR A 55 2.87 9.24 9.76
C TYR A 55 2.39 9.39 11.21
N GLY A 56 2.51 10.61 11.73
CA GLY A 56 2.03 10.99 13.05
C GLY A 56 0.61 11.56 13.03
N ASP A 57 -0.07 11.41 14.14
CA ASP A 57 -1.36 12.03 14.41
C ASP A 57 -1.41 12.51 15.86
N ALA A 58 -2.37 13.37 16.18
CA ALA A 58 -2.61 13.83 17.53
C ALA A 58 -4.10 13.62 17.87
N VAL A 59 -4.32 13.03 19.03
CA VAL A 59 -5.65 12.76 19.55
C VAL A 59 -5.89 13.62 20.77
N ALA A 60 -7.05 14.27 20.83
CA ALA A 60 -7.46 15.05 22.00
C ALA A 60 -7.48 14.17 23.25
N ASN A 61 -6.84 14.65 24.32
CA ASN A 61 -6.80 13.98 25.62
C ASN A 61 -6.87 15.02 26.71
N ALA A 62 -8.08 15.25 27.25
CA ALA A 62 -8.33 16.28 28.26
C ALA A 62 -7.57 16.06 29.57
N SER A 63 -7.04 14.86 29.83
CA SER A 63 -6.24 14.55 31.02
C SER A 63 -4.77 14.91 30.91
N LYS A 64 -4.34 15.41 29.74
CA LYS A 64 -2.94 15.78 29.45
C LYS A 64 -2.76 17.29 29.36
N ASN A 65 -1.54 17.74 29.56
CA ASN A 65 -1.11 19.11 29.29
C ASN A 65 0.19 19.08 28.46
N PRO A 66 0.17 19.47 27.18
CA PRO A 66 -0.98 19.93 26.40
C PRO A 66 -2.05 18.82 26.22
N PRO A 67 -3.33 19.18 25.91
CA PRO A 67 -4.45 18.25 25.91
C PRO A 67 -4.50 17.34 24.66
N TYR A 68 -3.35 16.77 24.33
CA TYR A 68 -3.18 15.88 23.19
C TYR A 68 -2.31 14.70 23.57
N THR A 69 -2.59 13.55 22.91
CA THR A 69 -1.69 12.40 22.86
C THR A 69 -1.22 12.21 21.42
N TYR A 70 0.08 12.13 21.22
CA TYR A 70 0.66 11.87 19.90
C TYR A 70 0.67 10.39 19.61
N GLU A 71 0.37 10.05 18.37
CA GLU A 71 0.29 8.68 17.89
C GLU A 71 1.07 8.52 16.58
N ARG A 72 1.54 7.30 16.30
CA ARG A 72 2.12 6.90 15.02
C ARG A 72 1.23 5.85 14.39
N PHE A 73 0.93 6.03 13.13
CA PHE A 73 0.21 5.06 12.32
C PHE A 73 1.08 4.56 11.19
N ARG A 74 0.92 3.29 10.88
CA ARG A 74 1.43 2.66 9.67
C ARG A 74 0.26 2.20 8.81
N VAL A 75 0.20 2.71 7.59
CA VAL A 75 -0.76 2.27 6.57
C VAL A 75 -0.02 1.40 5.57
N SER A 76 -0.56 0.24 5.25
CA SER A 76 0.00 -0.68 4.27
C SER A 76 -1.00 -0.98 3.17
N TYR A 77 -0.53 -1.02 1.91
CA TYR A 77 -1.27 -1.54 0.76
C TYR A 77 -0.54 -2.75 0.22
N PHE A 78 -1.25 -3.84 0.07
CA PHE A 78 -0.73 -5.13 -0.40
C PHE A 78 -1.80 -5.90 -1.15
N CYS A 79 -1.41 -6.92 -1.89
CA CYS A 79 -2.36 -7.77 -2.58
C CYS A 79 -2.33 -9.22 -2.05
N GLU A 80 -3.43 -9.90 -2.29
CA GLU A 80 -3.56 -11.34 -2.16
C GLU A 80 -4.32 -11.89 -3.36
N ARG A 81 -4.15 -13.16 -3.65
CA ARG A 81 -4.95 -13.81 -4.69
C ARG A 81 -6.44 -13.64 -4.41
N SER A 82 -7.19 -13.25 -5.43
CA SER A 82 -8.64 -13.08 -5.32
C SER A 82 -9.32 -14.39 -4.91
N LYS A 83 -10.30 -14.28 -4.04
CA LYS A 83 -11.18 -15.40 -3.62
C LYS A 83 -12.51 -15.40 -4.37
N ILE A 84 -12.63 -14.61 -5.43
CA ILE A 84 -13.82 -14.62 -6.27
C ILE A 84 -13.83 -15.91 -7.09
N VAL A 85 -14.94 -16.65 -7.00
CA VAL A 85 -15.13 -17.90 -7.74
C VAL A 85 -15.40 -17.58 -9.21
N ASP A 86 -14.59 -18.12 -10.10
CA ASP A 86 -14.78 -17.99 -11.55
C ASP A 86 -15.82 -19.00 -12.06
N LYS A 87 -15.56 -20.31 -11.78
CA LYS A 87 -16.46 -21.41 -12.12
C LYS A 87 -16.39 -22.50 -11.06
N ALA A 88 -17.53 -23.03 -10.67
CA ALA A 88 -17.56 -24.28 -9.94
C ALA A 88 -17.19 -25.41 -10.92
N LYS A 89 -16.09 -26.11 -10.71
CA LYS A 89 -15.76 -27.31 -11.50
C LYS A 89 -16.64 -28.48 -11.04
N SER A 90 -17.15 -29.23 -12.00
CA SER A 90 -17.68 -30.57 -11.79
C SER A 90 -16.57 -31.42 -11.14
N GLY A 91 -16.78 -31.86 -9.89
CA GLY A 91 -15.77 -32.60 -9.12
C GLY A 91 -15.25 -31.90 -7.84
N GLY A 92 -15.90 -30.82 -7.38
CA GLY A 92 -15.68 -30.23 -6.04
C GLY A 92 -14.54 -29.22 -5.92
N ASN A 93 -13.72 -29.01 -6.94
CA ASN A 93 -12.64 -28.01 -6.89
C ASN A 93 -13.14 -26.63 -7.32
N THR A 94 -13.05 -25.65 -6.41
CA THR A 94 -13.35 -24.25 -6.70
C THR A 94 -12.21 -23.61 -7.50
N VAL A 95 -12.54 -23.01 -8.66
CA VAL A 95 -11.59 -22.21 -9.44
C VAL A 95 -11.84 -20.74 -9.17
N TYR A 96 -10.82 -20.09 -8.64
CA TYR A 96 -10.84 -18.64 -8.42
C TYR A 96 -10.41 -17.89 -9.68
N ILE A 97 -10.86 -16.63 -9.80
CA ILE A 97 -10.42 -15.77 -10.90
C ILE A 97 -8.91 -15.58 -10.85
N ASP A 98 -8.26 -15.53 -12.01
CA ASP A 98 -6.84 -15.18 -12.13
C ASP A 98 -6.68 -13.66 -11.98
N ALA A 99 -6.69 -13.21 -10.73
CA ALA A 99 -6.52 -11.81 -10.34
C ALA A 99 -6.13 -11.70 -8.87
N PHE A 100 -5.75 -10.50 -8.44
CA PHE A 100 -5.52 -10.13 -7.06
C PHE A 100 -6.67 -9.27 -6.53
N ALA A 101 -6.85 -9.30 -5.20
CA ALA A 101 -7.54 -8.28 -4.44
C ALA A 101 -6.50 -7.43 -3.70
N ILE A 102 -6.68 -6.11 -3.68
CA ILE A 102 -5.85 -5.20 -2.91
C ILE A 102 -6.52 -4.93 -1.57
N TYR A 103 -5.72 -5.02 -0.54
CA TYR A 103 -6.09 -4.78 0.84
C TYR A 103 -5.34 -3.58 1.40
N LYS A 104 -6.00 -2.89 2.32
CA LYS A 104 -5.42 -1.86 3.17
C LYS A 104 -5.37 -2.37 4.61
N LYS A 105 -4.28 -2.06 5.31
CA LYS A 105 -4.09 -2.29 6.75
C LYS A 105 -3.70 -0.99 7.40
N LYS A 106 -4.18 -0.73 8.62
CA LYS A 106 -3.75 0.41 9.42
C LYS A 106 -3.48 -0.02 10.84
N GLU A 107 -2.25 0.22 11.29
CA GLU A 107 -1.74 -0.16 12.60
C GLU A 107 -1.32 1.08 13.40
N LYS A 108 -1.40 0.98 14.71
CA LYS A 108 -0.94 2.01 15.65
C LYS A 108 0.33 1.52 16.36
N TRP A 109 1.27 2.44 16.58
CA TRP A 109 2.48 2.16 17.35
C TRP A 109 2.18 2.10 18.85
N ASP A 110 2.75 1.12 19.52
CA ASP A 110 2.80 1.04 20.98
C ASP A 110 4.19 1.37 21.47
N ALA A 111 4.34 2.54 22.08
CA ALA A 111 5.62 3.00 22.63
C ALA A 111 6.11 2.13 23.81
N ASN A 112 5.20 1.48 24.54
CA ASN A 112 5.56 0.63 25.69
C ASN A 112 6.21 -0.67 25.23
N SER A 113 5.63 -1.34 24.23
CA SER A 113 6.18 -2.57 23.67
C SER A 113 7.16 -2.33 22.52
N SER A 114 7.33 -1.07 22.09
CA SER A 114 8.14 -0.69 20.91
C SER A 114 7.81 -1.53 19.68
N SER A 115 6.51 -1.67 19.41
CA SER A 115 6.00 -2.49 18.30
C SER A 115 4.69 -1.96 17.72
N TRP A 116 4.38 -2.37 16.50
CA TRP A 116 3.07 -2.12 15.90
C TRP A 116 2.02 -3.02 16.56
N LYS A 117 0.97 -2.41 17.11
CA LYS A 117 -0.15 -3.17 17.70
C LYS A 117 -0.89 -3.99 16.66
N ASN A 118 -1.36 -5.15 17.08
CA ASN A 118 -2.31 -5.91 16.26
C ASN A 118 -3.66 -5.19 16.25
N PRO A 119 -4.15 -4.73 15.07
CA PRO A 119 -5.41 -3.97 14.98
C PRO A 119 -6.65 -4.74 15.46
N ASP A 120 -6.60 -6.08 15.44
CA ASP A 120 -7.75 -6.90 15.88
C ASP A 120 -7.95 -6.87 17.39
N THR A 121 -6.89 -6.53 18.14
CA THR A 121 -6.89 -6.44 19.61
C THR A 121 -6.62 -5.03 20.11
N ASP A 122 -6.43 -4.03 19.20
CA ASP A 122 -6.15 -2.66 19.59
C ASP A 122 -7.39 -1.98 20.18
N THR A 123 -7.19 -1.28 21.30
CA THR A 123 -8.25 -0.54 22.01
C THR A 123 -7.86 0.93 22.18
N LEU A 124 -8.84 1.77 22.40
CA LEU A 124 -8.62 3.17 22.78
C LEU A 124 -7.87 3.22 24.12
N VAL A 125 -7.00 4.22 24.27
CA VAL A 125 -6.19 4.40 25.49
C VAL A 125 -7.12 4.51 26.71
N GLY A 126 -6.88 3.66 27.71
CA GLY A 126 -7.64 3.64 28.96
C GLY A 126 -9.07 3.06 28.83
N SER A 127 -9.36 2.33 27.77
CA SER A 127 -10.68 1.76 27.48
C SER A 127 -10.57 0.32 26.98
N SER A 128 -11.66 -0.44 27.11
CA SER A 128 -11.84 -1.75 26.45
C SER A 128 -12.48 -1.63 25.06
N VAL A 129 -12.83 -0.41 24.65
CA VAL A 129 -13.45 -0.15 23.34
C VAL A 129 -12.40 -0.28 22.24
N LYS A 130 -12.73 -1.04 21.20
CA LYS A 130 -11.88 -1.21 20.02
C LYS A 130 -11.54 0.14 19.37
N ASP A 131 -10.30 0.32 18.97
CA ASP A 131 -9.91 1.50 18.17
C ASP A 131 -10.30 1.25 16.71
N GLU A 132 -11.41 1.86 16.28
CA GLU A 132 -11.93 1.73 14.91
C GLU A 132 -11.06 2.44 13.86
N ARG A 133 -10.06 3.22 14.28
CA ARG A 133 -9.09 3.85 13.36
C ARG A 133 -8.05 2.86 12.84
N THR A 134 -7.95 1.68 13.46
CA THR A 134 -7.03 0.61 13.07
C THR A 134 -7.80 -0.61 12.57
N TYR A 135 -7.23 -1.31 11.60
CA TYR A 135 -7.81 -2.52 11.02
C TYR A 135 -6.73 -3.38 10.38
N SER A 136 -6.87 -4.70 10.51
CA SER A 136 -5.88 -5.67 10.04
C SER A 136 -5.96 -5.90 8.53
N LYS A 137 -7.17 -5.81 7.97
CA LYS A 137 -7.38 -6.12 6.56
C LYS A 137 -8.73 -5.59 6.07
N GLU A 138 -8.67 -4.58 5.23
CA GLU A 138 -9.83 -4.03 4.55
C GLU A 138 -9.64 -4.18 3.03
N LYS A 139 -10.57 -4.87 2.36
CA LYS A 139 -10.51 -5.05 0.93
C LYS A 139 -10.91 -3.76 0.22
N VAL A 140 -10.00 -3.25 -0.62
CA VAL A 140 -10.22 -2.00 -1.37
C VAL A 140 -10.73 -2.27 -2.78
N VAL A 141 -10.12 -3.21 -3.49
CA VAL A 141 -10.48 -3.50 -4.89
C VAL A 141 -10.13 -4.93 -5.28
N ASP A 142 -10.95 -5.51 -6.17
CA ASP A 142 -10.72 -6.79 -6.83
C ASP A 142 -10.36 -6.63 -8.32
N TYR A 143 -10.09 -7.74 -9.00
CA TYR A 143 -9.76 -7.84 -10.42
C TYR A 143 -8.45 -7.15 -10.80
N VAL A 144 -7.54 -7.00 -9.85
CA VAL A 144 -6.21 -6.44 -10.08
C VAL A 144 -5.30 -7.50 -10.70
N GLN A 145 -4.50 -7.10 -11.67
CA GLN A 145 -3.50 -7.97 -12.30
C GLN A 145 -2.10 -7.62 -11.81
N ASP A 146 -1.86 -6.35 -11.46
CA ASP A 146 -0.61 -5.89 -10.90
C ASP A 146 -0.75 -4.57 -10.14
N LEU A 147 0.12 -4.37 -9.14
CA LEU A 147 0.30 -3.15 -8.39
C LEU A 147 1.80 -2.90 -8.26
N VAL A 148 2.26 -1.77 -8.78
CA VAL A 148 3.68 -1.41 -8.85
C VAL A 148 3.91 -0.08 -8.16
N PHE A 149 5.00 0.00 -7.39
CA PHE A 149 5.46 1.23 -6.75
C PHE A 149 6.91 1.52 -7.13
N HIS A 150 7.19 2.76 -7.56
CA HIS A 150 8.55 3.26 -7.79
C HIS A 150 8.80 4.47 -6.90
N ALA A 151 9.94 4.47 -6.22
CA ALA A 151 10.45 5.64 -5.50
C ALA A 151 11.32 6.47 -6.45
N ILE A 152 10.99 7.76 -6.58
CA ILE A 152 11.66 8.70 -7.48
C ILE A 152 12.27 9.83 -6.66
N ASP A 153 13.53 10.18 -6.95
CA ASP A 153 14.23 11.28 -6.30
C ASP A 153 13.86 12.66 -6.88
N GLU A 154 14.46 13.71 -6.34
CA GLU A 154 14.23 15.10 -6.76
C GLU A 154 14.64 15.40 -8.21
N ASN A 155 15.53 14.58 -8.79
CA ASN A 155 15.99 14.70 -10.17
C ASN A 155 15.13 13.87 -11.14
N GLY A 156 14.06 13.24 -10.65
CA GLY A 156 13.22 12.35 -11.46
C GLY A 156 13.85 10.98 -11.70
N LYS A 157 14.90 10.60 -10.95
CA LYS A 157 15.59 9.33 -11.10
C LYS A 157 14.99 8.27 -10.19
N LEU A 158 14.83 7.06 -10.73
CA LEU A 158 14.41 5.88 -9.97
C LEU A 158 15.44 5.53 -8.90
N ILE A 159 14.97 5.41 -7.64
CA ILE A 159 15.76 4.88 -6.53
C ILE A 159 15.58 3.36 -6.53
N SER A 160 16.59 2.64 -7.00
CA SER A 160 16.55 1.17 -7.12
C SER A 160 17.87 0.57 -6.58
N PRO A 161 17.79 -0.45 -5.71
CA PRO A 161 16.57 -0.99 -5.10
C PRO A 161 15.86 0.05 -4.21
N PRO A 162 14.55 -0.14 -3.90
CA PRO A 162 13.85 0.74 -2.98
C PRO A 162 14.57 0.81 -1.63
N PRO A 163 14.69 2.00 -1.02
CA PRO A 163 15.43 2.17 0.23
C PRO A 163 14.72 1.44 1.39
N THR A 164 15.51 0.94 2.33
CA THR A 164 15.05 0.23 3.52
C THR A 164 15.54 0.94 4.79
N ALA A 165 15.11 0.48 5.97
CA ALA A 165 15.54 1.03 7.24
C ALA A 165 16.96 0.66 7.66
N THR A 166 17.74 0.01 6.80
CA THR A 166 19.13 -0.34 7.09
C THR A 166 20.01 0.92 7.12
N ASN A 167 21.05 0.92 7.95
CA ASN A 167 21.93 2.07 8.14
C ASN A 167 22.53 2.60 6.81
N SER A 168 22.77 1.74 5.83
CA SER A 168 23.36 2.11 4.54
C SER A 168 22.39 2.75 3.54
N THR A 169 21.08 2.59 3.74
CA THR A 169 20.06 3.04 2.76
C THR A 169 19.00 3.95 3.36
N LYS A 170 18.97 4.11 4.70
CA LYS A 170 17.96 4.89 5.41
C LYS A 170 17.86 6.32 4.91
N GLU A 171 18.99 6.96 4.60
CA GLU A 171 19.02 8.34 4.11
C GLU A 171 18.30 8.51 2.77
N PHE A 172 18.31 7.47 1.91
CA PHE A 172 17.62 7.50 0.62
C PHE A 172 16.10 7.54 0.75
N VAL A 173 15.54 7.08 1.88
CA VAL A 173 14.10 7.20 2.15
C VAL A 173 13.68 8.67 2.14
N TYR A 174 14.50 9.55 2.72
CA TYR A 174 14.24 10.99 2.80
C TYR A 174 14.51 11.74 1.49
N LYS A 175 15.16 11.09 0.52
CA LYS A 175 15.35 11.60 -0.86
C LYS A 175 14.18 11.28 -1.78
N ILE A 176 13.21 10.47 -1.35
CA ILE A 176 12.01 10.17 -2.13
C ILE A 176 11.18 11.44 -2.29
N LYS A 177 11.10 11.97 -3.50
CA LYS A 177 10.30 13.14 -3.83
C LYS A 177 8.93 12.75 -4.34
N THR A 178 8.86 11.66 -5.06
CA THR A 178 7.65 11.17 -5.71
C THR A 178 7.57 9.65 -5.58
N VAL A 179 6.37 9.12 -5.43
CA VAL A 179 6.08 7.70 -5.59
C VAL A 179 5.20 7.52 -6.82
N ASP A 180 5.71 6.82 -7.82
CA ASP A 180 4.90 6.41 -8.97
C ASP A 180 4.12 5.16 -8.61
N ILE A 181 2.82 5.17 -8.91
CA ILE A 181 1.86 4.13 -8.58
C ILE A 181 1.23 3.66 -9.88
N ALA A 182 1.39 2.38 -10.21
CA ALA A 182 0.72 1.78 -11.35
C ALA A 182 -0.19 0.65 -10.90
N VAL A 183 -1.46 0.73 -11.28
CA VAL A 183 -2.47 -0.30 -11.02
C VAL A 183 -2.98 -0.82 -12.35
N THR A 184 -2.81 -2.11 -12.60
CA THR A 184 -3.39 -2.78 -13.78
C THR A 184 -4.56 -3.64 -13.33
N LYS A 185 -5.72 -3.43 -13.94
CA LYS A 185 -6.95 -4.21 -13.71
C LYS A 185 -7.39 -4.95 -14.97
N ARG A 186 -8.08 -6.07 -14.78
CA ARG A 186 -8.83 -6.73 -15.85
C ARG A 186 -10.32 -6.40 -15.73
N SER A 187 -11.04 -6.52 -16.83
CA SER A 187 -12.51 -6.47 -16.84
C SER A 187 -13.11 -7.65 -16.04
N ARG A 188 -14.27 -7.43 -15.44
CA ARG A 188 -14.99 -8.49 -14.71
C ARG A 188 -15.53 -9.57 -15.65
N LYS A 189 -16.07 -9.14 -16.80
CA LYS A 189 -16.61 -10.01 -17.85
C LYS A 189 -15.67 -10.06 -19.04
N GLU A 190 -15.80 -11.09 -19.86
CA GLU A 190 -15.15 -11.15 -21.16
C GLU A 190 -15.53 -9.92 -21.98
N PHE A 191 -14.55 -9.27 -22.57
CA PHE A 191 -14.72 -8.07 -23.37
C PHE A 191 -14.57 -8.36 -24.87
N PHE A 192 -13.61 -9.23 -25.20
CA PHE A 192 -13.32 -9.58 -26.58
C PHE A 192 -14.10 -10.82 -27.01
N LYS A 193 -14.49 -10.90 -28.29
CA LYS A 193 -15.17 -12.06 -28.85
C LYS A 193 -14.25 -13.29 -28.90
N GLU A 194 -12.97 -13.08 -29.19
CA GLU A 194 -11.99 -14.15 -29.37
C GLU A 194 -10.90 -14.10 -28.30
N SER A 195 -10.46 -15.31 -27.90
CA SER A 195 -9.29 -15.49 -27.05
C SER A 195 -8.02 -15.33 -27.90
N LYS A 196 -7.20 -14.32 -27.57
CA LYS A 196 -5.91 -14.06 -28.23
C LYS A 196 -4.87 -13.69 -27.19
N ILE A 197 -3.60 -13.87 -27.51
CA ILE A 197 -2.48 -13.38 -26.69
C ILE A 197 -2.53 -11.86 -26.70
N ARG A 198 -2.61 -11.29 -25.49
CA ARG A 198 -2.54 -9.83 -25.28
C ARG A 198 -1.50 -9.52 -24.23
N THR A 199 -0.67 -8.54 -24.54
CA THR A 199 0.35 -8.07 -23.61
C THR A 199 -0.04 -6.68 -23.09
N LYS A 200 -0.01 -6.52 -21.76
CA LYS A 200 -0.11 -5.23 -21.11
C LYS A 200 1.24 -4.89 -20.51
N LYS A 201 1.85 -3.82 -21.01
CA LYS A 201 3.15 -3.34 -20.53
C LYS A 201 3.08 -2.92 -19.06
N SER A 202 4.08 -3.32 -18.30
CA SER A 202 4.29 -2.88 -16.92
C SER A 202 4.95 -1.49 -16.89
N LEU A 203 4.95 -0.86 -15.72
CA LEU A 203 5.75 0.33 -15.45
C LEU A 203 7.25 -0.02 -15.28
N GLU A 204 7.54 -1.27 -14.96
CA GLU A 204 8.90 -1.80 -14.85
C GLU A 204 9.45 -2.28 -16.21
N ASP A 205 10.27 -3.32 -16.16
CA ASP A 205 10.82 -3.98 -17.32
C ASP A 205 9.85 -4.98 -17.96
N ASP A 206 10.21 -5.48 -19.14
CA ASP A 206 9.41 -6.44 -19.91
C ASP A 206 9.16 -7.77 -19.16
N LYS A 207 9.96 -8.10 -18.15
CA LYS A 207 9.78 -9.32 -17.33
C LYS A 207 8.51 -9.26 -16.50
N ARG A 208 8.02 -8.05 -16.20
CA ARG A 208 6.80 -7.82 -15.45
C ARG A 208 5.58 -7.57 -16.35
N ASP A 209 5.73 -7.65 -17.64
CA ASP A 209 4.63 -7.52 -18.58
C ASP A 209 3.59 -8.63 -18.38
N ILE A 210 2.32 -8.23 -18.34
CA ILE A 210 1.21 -9.15 -18.20
C ILE A 210 0.86 -9.71 -19.57
N LYS A 211 1.24 -10.95 -19.85
CA LYS A 211 0.95 -11.64 -21.10
C LYS A 211 -0.06 -12.77 -20.85
N LYS A 212 -1.26 -12.64 -21.38
CA LYS A 212 -2.36 -13.61 -21.16
C LYS A 212 -3.08 -13.91 -22.48
N THR A 213 -3.47 -15.18 -22.62
CA THR A 213 -4.33 -15.66 -23.73
C THR A 213 -5.74 -15.80 -23.20
N ASP A 214 -6.53 -14.77 -23.34
CA ASP A 214 -7.90 -14.71 -22.85
C ASP A 214 -8.74 -13.64 -23.56
N LYS A 215 -9.94 -13.40 -23.07
CA LYS A 215 -10.90 -12.42 -23.62
C LYS A 215 -11.08 -11.18 -22.74
N TYR A 216 -10.25 -10.99 -21.70
CA TYR A 216 -10.41 -9.88 -20.77
C TYR A 216 -9.66 -8.62 -21.22
N LEU A 217 -10.31 -7.47 -21.11
CA LEU A 217 -9.67 -6.17 -21.27
C LEU A 217 -8.82 -5.85 -20.03
N ARG A 218 -7.62 -5.32 -20.26
CA ARG A 218 -6.71 -4.83 -19.19
C ARG A 218 -6.42 -3.36 -19.37
N GLU A 219 -6.58 -2.63 -18.29
CA GLU A 219 -6.32 -1.19 -18.24
C GLU A 219 -5.38 -0.89 -17.10
N SER A 220 -4.44 0.04 -17.30
CA SER A 220 -3.55 0.54 -16.27
C SER A 220 -3.84 2.00 -15.99
N ILE A 221 -3.78 2.36 -14.71
CA ILE A 221 -3.75 3.74 -14.24
C ILE A 221 -2.37 3.95 -13.64
N ILE A 222 -1.66 4.97 -14.12
CA ILE A 222 -0.35 5.38 -13.61
C ILE A 222 -0.50 6.80 -13.10
N ILE A 223 -0.04 7.03 -11.87
CA ILE A 223 -0.08 8.33 -11.21
C ILE A 223 1.19 8.52 -10.38
N SER A 224 1.66 9.76 -10.29
CA SER A 224 2.77 10.16 -9.43
C SER A 224 2.23 10.90 -8.21
N ALA A 225 2.60 10.45 -7.02
CA ALA A 225 2.24 11.10 -5.75
C ALA A 225 3.46 11.80 -5.16
N ASN A 226 3.40 13.11 -5.00
CA ASN A 226 4.46 13.87 -4.33
C ASN A 226 4.42 13.63 -2.82
N THR A 227 5.59 13.40 -2.24
CA THR A 227 5.81 13.41 -0.79
C THR A 227 5.92 14.86 -0.32
N ARG A 228 5.25 15.21 0.79
CA ARG A 228 5.25 16.58 1.29
C ARG A 228 6.17 16.79 2.47
N ASN A 229 6.33 15.77 3.29
CA ASN A 229 6.99 15.88 4.61
C ASN A 229 8.35 15.17 4.66
N LEU A 230 8.83 14.65 3.53
CA LEU A 230 10.16 14.06 3.42
C LEU A 230 11.17 15.14 3.03
N GLY A 231 12.30 15.19 3.73
CA GLY A 231 13.35 16.18 3.46
C GLY A 231 13.14 17.53 4.13
N LEU A 232 12.19 17.65 5.05
CA LEU A 232 12.00 18.86 5.89
C LEU A 232 12.67 18.73 7.26
N LEU A 233 13.56 17.76 7.45
CA LEU A 233 14.33 17.53 8.67
C LEU A 233 15.76 18.03 8.53
#